data_820bcc6e3c168a111189f965f673d883
#
_entry.id   820bcc6e3c168a111189f965f673d883
#
_cell.length_a   1.000
_cell.length_b   1.000
_cell.length_c   1.000
_cell.angle_alpha   90.00
_cell.angle_beta   90.00
_cell.angle_gamma   90.00
#
_symmetry.space_group_name_H-M   'P 1'
#
loop_
_entity.id
_entity.type
_entity.pdbx_description
1 polymer ?
#
loop_
_entity_poly.entity_id
_entity_poly.type
_entity_poly.pdbx_seq_one_letter_code
_entity_poly.pdbx_strand_id
1 'polypeptide(L)'
;MASWFARRGTSFSSFALRIRNYYGASVSSNTSGGLSHIAPNNHTRVEPVFGFRRFSDFVVVSEPEGAFPSDLLTTKNVSIKDREIGTYKDLVIPVTNFNNEDKGYMMLAGDVFDVPIRKDIIHRVVRWQLAKRQQGTHSTKTISEVSGTGRKPYPQKGTGRARHGTKRGPQFRGGATMHGPKPRSHAFKLNKKVRRLGLKIALTARAAEGKLLVFDGMELPSHKTKNIVNYVQKMERIKKMLLVDGGPIDENLKLATQNLHYVNVLPSVGLNVYSILLHDTLVMSRDAVNRIVDRMHTPINR
;
A
#
# COMPACT_ATOMS: atom_id res chain seq x y z
N MET A 1 41.90 21.23 -36.19
CA MET A 1 40.86 22.21 -35.91
C MET A 1 40.14 21.74 -34.68
N ALA A 2 40.61 21.95 -33.52
CA ALA A 2 40.83 23.04 -32.60
C ALA A 2 39.53 23.76 -32.22
N SER A 3 39.28 23.67 -30.91
CA SER A 3 38.50 24.57 -30.08
C SER A 3 36.96 24.49 -30.14
N TRP A 4 36.44 23.96 -29.04
CA TRP A 4 35.48 24.69 -28.17
C TRP A 4 35.32 23.95 -26.81
N PHE A 5 36.32 24.17 -25.94
CA PHE A 5 36.16 23.97 -24.51
C PHE A 5 36.25 25.37 -23.87
N ALA A 6 35.18 25.84 -23.26
CA ALA A 6 35.29 26.72 -22.10
C ALA A 6 33.95 26.99 -21.42
N ARG A 7 33.94 26.67 -20.11
CA ARG A 7 33.26 27.38 -19.01
C ARG A 7 31.76 27.20 -18.77
N ARG A 8 31.44 26.43 -17.73
CA ARG A 8 30.79 27.01 -16.52
C ARG A 8 30.92 26.03 -15.36
N GLY A 9 31.84 26.36 -14.44
CA GLY A 9 31.84 25.83 -13.09
C GLY A 9 30.73 26.51 -12.28
N THR A 10 29.92 25.72 -11.58
CA THR A 10 29.19 26.16 -10.42
C THR A 10 29.28 25.09 -9.32
N SER A 11 29.80 25.56 -8.21
CA SER A 11 30.08 24.95 -6.93
C SER A 11 29.02 24.01 -6.41
N PHE A 12 29.45 22.77 -6.11
CA PHE A 12 28.80 21.88 -5.17
C PHE A 12 29.31 22.19 -3.76
N SER A 13 28.59 23.00 -3.00
CA SER A 13 28.70 23.04 -1.55
C SER A 13 27.43 23.61 -0.96
N SER A 14 26.78 22.83 -0.11
CA SER A 14 25.70 23.16 0.84
C SER A 14 24.40 22.35 0.63
N PHE A 15 24.48 21.04 0.83
CA PHE A 15 23.29 20.25 1.18
C PHE A 15 23.66 19.04 2.08
N ALA A 16 24.40 19.32 3.14
CA ALA A 16 24.67 18.32 4.16
C ALA A 16 24.72 18.98 5.54
N LEU A 17 23.55 19.40 6.09
CA LEU A 17 23.40 19.73 7.51
C LEU A 17 21.93 20.03 7.83
N ARG A 18 21.13 18.95 8.00
CA ARG A 18 19.88 19.01 8.79
C ARG A 18 19.25 17.64 9.03
N ILE A 19 20.02 16.71 9.62
CA ILE A 19 19.44 15.59 10.35
C ILE A 19 20.33 15.33 11.57
N ARG A 20 20.11 16.10 12.62
CA ARG A 20 20.59 15.78 13.98
C ARG A 20 19.71 16.58 14.95
N ASN A 21 18.83 15.84 15.60
CA ASN A 21 18.26 16.11 16.92
C ASN A 21 16.87 15.53 17.03
N TYR A 22 16.79 14.30 17.44
CA TYR A 22 15.67 13.71 18.18
C TYR A 22 16.10 12.35 18.72
N TYR A 23 16.97 12.34 19.74
CA TYR A 23 17.09 11.29 20.76
C TYR A 23 18.05 11.82 21.83
N GLY A 24 17.46 12.27 22.91
CA GLY A 24 18.20 12.63 24.11
C GLY A 24 17.23 12.93 25.24
N ALA A 25 16.78 11.90 25.94
CA ALA A 25 16.21 12.09 27.28
C ALA A 25 16.95 11.13 28.21
N SER A 26 17.75 11.72 29.05
CA SER A 26 18.55 11.16 30.12
C SER A 26 17.71 10.54 31.24
N VAL A 27 18.13 9.36 31.68
CA VAL A 27 17.72 8.73 32.93
C VAL A 27 18.49 9.37 34.07
N SER A 28 17.81 9.89 35.08
CA SER A 28 18.37 10.18 36.39
C SER A 28 17.64 9.38 37.45
N SER A 29 18.38 8.51 38.08
CA SER A 29 18.07 7.81 39.33
C SER A 29 18.09 8.79 40.50
N ASN A 30 17.09 8.73 41.38
CA ASN A 30 17.31 8.99 42.81
C ASN A 30 16.32 8.24 43.68
N THR A 31 16.91 7.62 44.67
CA THR A 31 16.38 6.79 45.73
C THR A 31 15.75 7.59 46.87
N SER A 32 14.92 6.89 47.60
CA SER A 32 14.64 6.94 49.05
C SER A 32 13.32 7.56 49.53
N GLY A 33 12.56 6.69 50.18
CA GLY A 33 12.05 6.91 51.56
C GLY A 33 10.63 7.36 51.72
N GLY A 34 9.81 6.54 52.41
CA GLY A 34 8.73 7.03 53.23
C GLY A 34 7.36 6.36 53.05
N LEU A 35 7.06 5.43 53.94
CA LEU A 35 5.73 4.86 54.19
C LEU A 35 4.79 5.92 54.75
N SER A 36 3.56 6.02 54.27
CA SER A 36 2.38 6.34 55.05
C SER A 36 1.09 5.90 54.37
N HIS A 37 0.29 5.16 55.09
CA HIS A 37 -1.07 4.70 54.81
C HIS A 37 -2.02 5.87 54.49
N ILE A 38 -2.89 5.74 53.49
CA ILE A 38 -4.28 6.22 53.48
C ILE A 38 -5.06 5.43 52.41
N ALA A 39 -6.25 5.01 52.76
CA ALA A 39 -7.17 4.12 52.04
C ALA A 39 -8.01 4.86 50.97
N PRO A 40 -8.97 4.20 50.28
CA PRO A 40 -9.08 4.24 48.83
C PRO A 40 -10.09 5.29 48.34
N ASN A 41 -9.80 5.96 47.25
CA ASN A 41 -10.80 6.72 46.52
C ASN A 41 -10.92 6.26 45.07
N ASN A 42 -12.11 5.97 44.70
CA ASN A 42 -12.78 5.82 43.42
C ASN A 42 -11.91 6.11 42.18
N HIS A 43 -11.40 5.07 41.55
CA HIS A 43 -10.93 5.10 40.19
C HIS A 43 -12.13 5.17 39.26
N THR A 44 -12.47 6.33 38.79
CA THR A 44 -13.14 6.51 37.52
C THR A 44 -12.19 6.00 36.44
N ARG A 45 -12.52 4.81 35.94
CA ARG A 45 -11.86 4.15 34.81
C ARG A 45 -12.05 5.03 33.59
N VAL A 46 -11.04 5.80 33.20
CA VAL A 46 -10.98 6.45 31.91
C VAL A 46 -10.72 5.35 30.89
N GLU A 47 -11.77 4.88 30.28
CA GLU A 47 -11.70 4.02 29.09
C GLU A 47 -11.00 4.81 27.98
N PRO A 48 -9.98 4.26 27.32
CA PRO A 48 -9.44 4.88 26.12
C PRO A 48 -10.52 4.83 25.04
N VAL A 49 -11.04 5.97 24.69
CA VAL A 49 -11.98 6.14 23.57
C VAL A 49 -11.23 5.88 22.25
N PHE A 50 -10.94 4.63 21.97
CA PHE A 50 -10.77 4.16 20.61
C PHE A 50 -12.16 4.03 20.01
N GLY A 51 -12.69 5.12 19.56
CA GLY A 51 -13.90 5.14 18.76
C GLY A 51 -13.66 4.38 17.46
N PHE A 52 -13.84 3.08 17.47
CA PHE A 52 -14.16 2.34 16.26
C PHE A 52 -15.53 2.84 15.78
N ARG A 53 -15.49 3.79 14.85
CA ARG A 53 -16.70 4.19 14.14
C ARG A 53 -17.18 2.99 13.34
N ARG A 54 -18.36 2.48 13.70
CA ARG A 54 -19.06 1.41 13.00
C ARG A 54 -19.40 1.90 11.59
N PHE A 55 -19.09 1.08 10.62
CA PHE A 55 -19.33 1.33 9.23
C PHE A 55 -20.71 0.80 8.86
N SER A 56 -21.54 1.68 8.40
CA SER A 56 -22.87 1.36 7.94
C SER A 56 -23.11 2.07 6.62
N ASP A 57 -23.27 1.35 5.52
CA ASP A 57 -24.01 1.82 4.36
C ASP A 57 -24.06 0.79 3.22
N PHE A 58 -24.39 -0.48 3.57
CA PHE A 58 -24.69 -1.51 2.59
C PHE A 58 -26.01 -2.22 2.88
N VAL A 59 -26.89 -2.26 1.94
CA VAL A 59 -28.16 -2.98 2.05
C VAL A 59 -28.00 -4.38 1.50
N VAL A 60 -28.36 -5.38 2.30
CA VAL A 60 -28.46 -6.78 1.86
C VAL A 60 -29.90 -7.05 1.45
N VAL A 61 -30.11 -7.34 0.19
CA VAL A 61 -31.41 -7.80 -0.32
C VAL A 61 -31.39 -9.33 -0.33
N SER A 62 -32.33 -9.94 0.40
CA SER A 62 -32.45 -11.40 0.58
C SER A 62 -33.64 -12.01 -0.16
N GLU A 63 -34.09 -11.45 -1.29
CA GLU A 63 -35.15 -12.06 -2.07
C GLU A 63 -34.86 -11.95 -3.58
N PRO A 64 -35.09 -13.02 -4.35
CA PRO A 64 -35.02 -12.96 -5.81
C PRO A 64 -36.36 -12.49 -6.33
N GLU A 65 -36.41 -11.36 -6.98
CA GLU A 65 -37.31 -10.96 -8.03
C GLU A 65 -37.42 -9.41 -8.10
N GLY A 66 -36.74 -8.85 -9.01
CA GLY A 66 -37.06 -7.76 -9.92
C GLY A 66 -37.49 -6.38 -9.40
N ALA A 67 -37.93 -6.21 -8.18
CA ALA A 67 -38.41 -4.92 -7.68
C ALA A 67 -37.61 -4.46 -6.48
N PHE A 68 -36.90 -3.32 -6.60
CA PHE A 68 -36.29 -2.65 -5.46
C PHE A 68 -37.37 -2.25 -4.44
N PRO A 69 -37.14 -2.50 -3.13
CA PRO A 69 -38.05 -2.02 -2.09
C PRO A 69 -38.20 -0.50 -2.19
N SER A 70 -39.45 -0.03 -2.18
CA SER A 70 -39.81 1.40 -2.28
C SER A 70 -39.14 2.28 -1.23
N ASP A 71 -38.77 1.70 -0.09
CA ASP A 71 -38.09 2.37 1.04
C ASP A 71 -36.63 2.79 0.72
N LEU A 72 -35.99 2.15 -0.26
CA LEU A 72 -34.67 2.52 -0.74
C LEU A 72 -34.64 3.74 -1.65
N LEU A 73 -35.79 4.10 -2.24
CA LEU A 73 -35.90 5.22 -3.16
C LEU A 73 -36.10 6.57 -2.43
N THR A 74 -36.49 6.54 -1.17
CA THR A 74 -36.92 7.74 -0.43
C THR A 74 -35.98 8.24 0.65
N THR A 75 -34.99 7.50 1.08
CA THR A 75 -34.11 7.92 2.21
C THR A 75 -32.63 7.92 1.86
N LYS A 76 -32.03 9.11 1.89
CA LYS A 76 -30.56 9.31 1.76
C LYS A 76 -29.74 8.77 2.93
N ASN A 77 -30.37 8.35 4.03
CA ASN A 77 -29.72 7.84 5.24
C ASN A 77 -30.36 6.51 5.66
N VAL A 78 -30.00 5.45 5.00
CA VAL A 78 -30.36 4.11 5.45
C VAL A 78 -29.38 3.70 6.52
N SER A 79 -29.83 3.65 7.79
CA SER A 79 -29.05 3.03 8.88
C SER A 79 -29.04 1.53 8.68
N ILE A 80 -27.92 0.97 8.36
CA ILE A 80 -27.78 -0.45 8.08
C ILE A 80 -27.51 -1.18 9.37
N LYS A 81 -28.31 -2.23 9.59
CA LYS A 81 -28.07 -3.22 10.67
C LYS A 81 -26.69 -3.85 10.46
N ASP A 82 -26.02 -4.19 11.58
CA ASP A 82 -24.72 -4.85 11.57
C ASP A 82 -24.75 -6.07 10.62
N ARG A 83 -24.04 -5.94 9.49
CA ARG A 83 -24.00 -7.00 8.49
C ARG A 83 -22.90 -7.98 8.86
N GLU A 84 -23.21 -9.27 8.85
CA GLU A 84 -22.21 -10.31 8.91
C GLU A 84 -21.41 -10.37 7.60
N ILE A 85 -20.10 -10.15 7.68
CA ILE A 85 -19.20 -10.19 6.54
C ILE A 85 -18.76 -11.64 6.29
N GLY A 86 -18.69 -12.04 5.02
CA GLY A 86 -18.22 -13.37 4.63
C GLY A 86 -19.32 -14.41 4.47
N THR A 87 -20.54 -13.96 4.28
CA THR A 87 -21.70 -14.81 4.01
C THR A 87 -21.95 -15.06 2.52
N TYR A 88 -21.10 -14.47 1.65
CA TYR A 88 -21.20 -14.54 0.17
C TYR A 88 -22.52 -14.00 -0.39
N LYS A 89 -23.12 -13.04 0.29
CA LYS A 89 -24.37 -12.38 -0.16
C LYS A 89 -24.04 -11.23 -1.11
N ASP A 90 -24.87 -11.07 -2.12
CA ASP A 90 -24.73 -9.96 -3.07
C ASP A 90 -24.95 -8.62 -2.39
N LEU A 91 -24.27 -7.58 -2.88
CA LEU A 91 -24.29 -6.23 -2.35
C LEU A 91 -24.90 -5.27 -3.35
N VAL A 92 -25.78 -4.41 -2.90
CA VAL A 92 -26.30 -3.31 -3.71
C VAL A 92 -25.60 -2.02 -3.32
N ILE A 93 -24.95 -1.37 -4.28
CA ILE A 93 -24.24 -0.10 -4.09
C ILE A 93 -24.81 0.95 -5.03
N PRO A 94 -24.97 2.22 -4.57
CA PRO A 94 -25.37 3.32 -5.43
C PRO A 94 -24.26 3.61 -6.46
N VAL A 95 -24.67 3.93 -7.66
CA VAL A 95 -23.77 4.35 -8.75
C VAL A 95 -23.87 5.86 -8.88
N THR A 96 -22.69 6.51 -8.84
CA THR A 96 -22.59 7.97 -8.93
C THR A 96 -21.67 8.38 -10.09
N ASN A 97 -21.45 9.66 -10.24
CA ASN A 97 -20.44 10.22 -11.15
C ASN A 97 -19.59 11.28 -10.43
N PHE A 98 -18.67 11.93 -11.14
CA PHE A 98 -17.83 13.01 -10.59
C PHE A 98 -18.63 14.24 -10.11
N ASN A 99 -19.89 14.38 -10.51
CA ASN A 99 -20.77 15.46 -10.07
C ASN A 99 -21.59 15.09 -8.82
N ASN A 100 -21.43 13.87 -8.29
CA ASN A 100 -22.25 13.28 -7.23
C ASN A 100 -23.73 13.15 -7.60
N GLU A 101 -24.05 12.94 -8.88
CA GLU A 101 -25.38 12.62 -9.35
C GLU A 101 -25.62 11.12 -9.20
N ASP A 102 -26.80 10.75 -8.70
CA ASP A 102 -27.22 9.35 -8.58
C ASP A 102 -27.60 8.81 -9.96
N LYS A 103 -26.93 7.75 -10.41
CA LYS A 103 -27.16 7.06 -11.70
C LYS A 103 -27.82 5.68 -11.52
N GLY A 104 -28.39 5.43 -10.34
CA GLY A 104 -29.04 4.17 -9.99
C GLY A 104 -28.19 3.28 -9.13
N TYR A 105 -28.47 1.98 -9.15
CA TYR A 105 -27.81 1.00 -8.30
C TYR A 105 -27.11 -0.08 -9.13
N MET A 106 -26.09 -0.69 -8.56
CA MET A 106 -25.40 -1.83 -9.12
C MET A 106 -25.31 -2.95 -8.09
N MET A 107 -25.61 -4.17 -8.51
CA MET A 107 -25.44 -5.37 -7.71
C MET A 107 -24.02 -5.91 -7.86
N LEU A 108 -23.33 -6.10 -6.76
CA LEU A 108 -21.99 -6.68 -6.69
C LEU A 108 -22.07 -8.14 -6.29
N ALA A 109 -21.38 -9.00 -7.04
CA ALA A 109 -21.35 -10.44 -6.78
C ALA A 109 -20.74 -10.77 -5.41
N GLY A 110 -21.48 -11.40 -4.52
CA GLY A 110 -21.06 -11.71 -3.15
C GLY A 110 -19.87 -12.64 -3.06
N ASP A 111 -19.67 -13.53 -4.03
CA ASP A 111 -18.51 -14.41 -4.12
C ASP A 111 -17.19 -13.65 -4.36
N VAL A 112 -17.25 -12.39 -4.79
CA VAL A 112 -16.09 -11.51 -5.01
C VAL A 112 -15.99 -10.43 -3.94
N PHE A 113 -17.12 -9.83 -3.53
CA PHE A 113 -17.16 -8.66 -2.65
C PHE A 113 -17.63 -8.96 -1.22
N ASP A 114 -17.96 -10.21 -0.91
CA ASP A 114 -18.35 -10.63 0.44
C ASP A 114 -17.68 -11.95 0.88
N VAL A 115 -16.37 -11.96 0.87
CA VAL A 115 -15.53 -13.11 1.26
C VAL A 115 -15.02 -12.92 2.69
N PRO A 116 -14.87 -13.99 3.51
CA PRO A 116 -14.30 -13.86 4.85
C PRO A 116 -12.94 -13.16 4.86
N ILE A 117 -12.78 -12.17 5.72
CA ILE A 117 -11.55 -11.37 5.78
C ILE A 117 -10.44 -12.15 6.47
N ARG A 118 -9.38 -12.47 5.72
CA ARG A 118 -8.19 -13.20 6.20
C ARG A 118 -6.93 -12.34 6.03
N LYS A 119 -6.45 -11.78 7.14
CA LYS A 119 -5.27 -10.90 7.19
C LYS A 119 -3.98 -11.60 6.77
N ASP A 120 -3.84 -12.89 7.08
CA ASP A 120 -2.69 -13.73 6.72
C ASP A 120 -2.49 -13.81 5.19
N ILE A 121 -3.57 -14.00 4.43
CA ILE A 121 -3.54 -14.07 2.97
C ILE A 121 -3.17 -12.71 2.37
N ILE A 122 -3.78 -11.63 2.85
CA ILE A 122 -3.46 -10.27 2.41
C ILE A 122 -1.97 -9.98 2.62
N HIS A 123 -1.45 -10.23 3.82
CA HIS A 123 -0.05 -10.02 4.14
C HIS A 123 0.89 -10.81 3.21
N ARG A 124 0.56 -12.09 2.95
CA ARG A 124 1.34 -12.93 2.04
C ARG A 124 1.37 -12.38 0.61
N VAL A 125 0.23 -11.90 0.10
CA VAL A 125 0.14 -11.31 -1.25
C VAL A 125 0.89 -9.99 -1.32
N VAL A 126 0.77 -9.11 -0.32
CA VAL A 126 1.51 -7.84 -0.26
C VAL A 126 3.02 -8.09 -0.23
N ARG A 127 3.50 -9.00 0.63
CA ARG A 127 4.92 -9.38 0.66
C ARG A 127 5.41 -9.91 -0.69
N TRP A 128 4.60 -10.75 -1.35
CA TRP A 128 4.91 -11.26 -2.69
C TRP A 128 5.06 -10.11 -3.71
N GLN A 129 4.15 -9.15 -3.71
CA GLN A 129 4.19 -8.00 -4.63
C GLN A 129 5.41 -7.11 -4.37
N LEU A 130 5.71 -6.80 -3.11
CA LEU A 130 6.86 -5.99 -2.72
C LEU A 130 8.19 -6.69 -3.05
N ALA A 131 8.31 -7.99 -2.75
CA ALA A 131 9.49 -8.76 -3.07
C ALA A 131 9.77 -8.82 -4.59
N LYS A 132 8.71 -8.90 -5.43
CA LYS A 132 8.84 -8.87 -6.88
C LYS A 132 9.34 -7.53 -7.42
N ARG A 133 9.08 -6.43 -6.71
CA ARG A 133 9.52 -5.07 -7.10
C ARG A 133 10.98 -4.80 -6.74
N GLN A 134 11.55 -5.59 -5.82
CA GLN A 134 12.94 -5.42 -5.38
C GLN A 134 13.90 -5.77 -6.50
N GLN A 135 14.77 -4.83 -6.86
CA GLN A 135 15.75 -5.00 -7.91
C GLN A 135 16.92 -5.92 -7.50
N GLY A 136 17.25 -5.94 -6.21
CA GLY A 136 18.26 -6.84 -5.63
C GLY A 136 19.70 -6.55 -6.08
N THR A 137 20.03 -5.29 -6.32
CA THR A 137 21.35 -4.86 -6.84
C THR A 137 22.45 -4.75 -5.76
N HIS A 138 22.13 -5.05 -4.50
CA HIS A 138 23.11 -5.03 -3.41
C HIS A 138 24.27 -6.00 -3.71
N SER A 139 25.49 -5.55 -3.52
CA SER A 139 26.69 -6.34 -3.78
C SER A 139 27.80 -5.99 -2.82
N THR A 140 28.55 -6.99 -2.40
CA THR A 140 29.80 -6.85 -1.66
C THR A 140 30.92 -7.55 -2.40
N LYS A 141 32.16 -7.09 -2.22
CA LYS A 141 33.33 -7.69 -2.86
C LYS A 141 33.86 -8.84 -2.01
N THR A 142 34.04 -10.00 -2.65
CA THR A 142 34.73 -11.15 -2.07
C THR A 142 36.23 -10.96 -2.15
N ILE A 143 37.01 -11.86 -1.52
CA ILE A 143 38.46 -11.79 -1.49
C ILE A 143 39.11 -11.83 -2.89
N SER A 144 38.46 -12.48 -3.85
CA SER A 144 38.89 -12.51 -5.25
C SER A 144 38.60 -11.23 -6.01
N GLU A 145 37.54 -10.51 -5.63
CA GLU A 145 37.05 -9.30 -6.30
C GLU A 145 37.68 -8.00 -5.75
N VAL A 146 38.24 -8.05 -4.55
CA VAL A 146 38.93 -6.90 -3.96
C VAL A 146 40.26 -6.65 -4.68
N SER A 147 40.50 -5.40 -5.10
CA SER A 147 41.77 -4.97 -5.68
C SER A 147 42.89 -5.06 -4.66
N GLY A 148 44.04 -5.52 -5.08
CA GLY A 148 45.24 -5.65 -4.24
C GLY A 148 46.06 -6.88 -4.61
N THR A 149 47.27 -6.98 -4.05
CA THR A 149 48.14 -8.13 -4.27
C THR A 149 47.70 -9.35 -3.46
N GLY A 150 47.80 -10.54 -4.06
CA GLY A 150 47.65 -11.81 -3.36
C GLY A 150 48.90 -12.27 -2.59
N ARG A 151 50.04 -11.55 -2.71
CA ARG A 151 51.28 -11.89 -2.08
C ARG A 151 51.20 -11.84 -0.55
N LYS A 152 51.80 -12.81 0.12
CA LYS A 152 51.96 -12.79 1.58
C LYS A 152 52.77 -11.56 2.01
N PRO A 153 52.27 -10.73 2.97
CA PRO A 153 52.86 -9.43 3.30
C PRO A 153 54.22 -9.53 3.96
N TYR A 154 54.52 -10.60 4.69
CA TYR A 154 55.78 -10.84 5.38
C TYR A 154 55.96 -12.34 5.71
N PRO A 155 57.19 -12.78 6.11
CA PRO A 155 57.48 -14.17 6.48
C PRO A 155 56.61 -14.68 7.63
N GLN A 156 56.41 -16.02 7.68
CA GLN A 156 55.53 -16.67 8.65
C GLN A 156 55.98 -16.47 10.11
N LYS A 157 57.32 -16.38 10.35
CA LYS A 157 57.97 -16.24 11.66
C LYS A 157 59.05 -15.14 11.58
N GLY A 158 59.54 -14.67 12.73
CA GLY A 158 60.70 -13.75 12.81
C GLY A 158 60.33 -12.25 12.73
N THR A 159 59.04 -11.88 12.65
CA THR A 159 58.62 -10.46 12.51
C THR A 159 57.99 -9.88 13.77
N GLY A 160 57.74 -10.68 14.82
CA GLY A 160 57.03 -10.25 16.03
C GLY A 160 55.56 -9.80 15.82
N ARG A 161 55.02 -9.94 14.59
CA ARG A 161 53.68 -9.50 14.21
C ARG A 161 52.73 -10.70 14.06
N ALA A 162 51.42 -10.41 14.14
CA ALA A 162 50.38 -11.41 13.88
C ALA A 162 50.55 -12.01 12.48
N ARG A 163 50.30 -13.32 12.35
CA ARG A 163 50.42 -14.04 11.07
C ARG A 163 49.26 -13.67 10.10
N HIS A 164 49.60 -13.25 8.90
CA HIS A 164 48.63 -12.92 7.84
C HIS A 164 49.00 -13.58 6.51
N GLY A 165 48.02 -14.17 5.84
CA GLY A 165 48.17 -14.73 4.51
C GLY A 165 48.03 -13.70 3.40
N THR A 166 47.16 -12.73 3.59
CA THR A 166 46.89 -11.67 2.61
C THR A 166 46.39 -10.40 3.30
N LYS A 167 46.57 -9.25 2.65
CA LYS A 167 46.01 -7.96 3.08
C LYS A 167 44.59 -7.75 2.63
N ARG A 168 44.03 -8.64 1.77
CA ARG A 168 42.64 -8.58 1.32
C ARG A 168 41.63 -9.18 2.32
N GLY A 169 42.11 -9.72 3.44
CA GLY A 169 41.26 -10.33 4.46
C GLY A 169 40.28 -9.35 5.09
N PRO A 170 39.14 -9.84 5.63
CA PRO A 170 38.07 -8.98 6.17
C PRO A 170 38.48 -8.18 7.39
N GLN A 171 39.55 -8.60 8.11
CA GLN A 171 40.10 -7.89 9.26
C GLN A 171 40.86 -6.60 8.90
N PHE A 172 41.17 -6.40 7.63
CA PHE A 172 41.87 -5.19 7.19
C PHE A 172 40.89 -4.14 6.64
N ARG A 173 41.25 -2.87 6.82
CA ARG A 173 40.49 -1.76 6.21
C ARG A 173 40.56 -1.87 4.69
N GLY A 174 39.39 -1.82 4.03
CA GLY A 174 39.32 -2.06 2.59
C GLY A 174 39.41 -3.53 2.18
N GLY A 175 39.42 -4.47 3.13
CA GLY A 175 39.38 -5.91 2.87
C GLY A 175 38.04 -6.42 2.40
N ALA A 176 37.99 -7.70 2.08
CA ALA A 176 36.81 -8.40 1.56
C ALA A 176 35.77 -8.64 2.62
N THR A 177 34.51 -8.81 2.19
CA THR A 177 33.44 -9.31 3.04
C THR A 177 33.24 -10.79 2.81
N MET A 178 33.25 -11.61 3.89
CA MET A 178 33.18 -13.09 3.78
C MET A 178 31.85 -13.56 3.22
N HIS A 179 30.77 -13.22 3.88
CA HIS A 179 29.40 -13.66 3.55
C HIS A 179 28.45 -12.48 3.31
N GLY A 180 28.92 -11.52 2.53
CA GLY A 180 28.13 -10.34 2.21
C GLY A 180 27.06 -10.62 1.15
N PRO A 181 26.12 -9.70 1.01
CA PRO A 181 25.06 -9.83 0.01
C PRO A 181 25.61 -9.81 -1.41
N LYS A 182 25.03 -10.64 -2.27
CA LYS A 182 25.29 -10.66 -3.71
C LYS A 182 24.01 -10.33 -4.47
N PRO A 183 24.09 -9.76 -5.69
CA PRO A 183 22.93 -9.47 -6.50
C PRO A 183 22.10 -10.73 -6.73
N ARG A 184 20.80 -10.65 -6.37
CA ARG A 184 19.87 -11.76 -6.55
C ARG A 184 18.45 -11.25 -6.72
N SER A 185 17.59 -12.04 -7.36
CA SER A 185 16.16 -11.78 -7.35
C SER A 185 15.55 -12.14 -5.99
N HIS A 186 14.76 -11.24 -5.44
CA HIS A 186 13.97 -11.48 -4.21
C HIS A 186 12.59 -12.05 -4.49
N ALA A 187 12.23 -12.21 -5.77
CA ALA A 187 10.92 -12.72 -6.17
C ALA A 187 10.74 -14.19 -5.74
N PHE A 188 9.60 -14.51 -5.21
CA PHE A 188 9.19 -15.88 -4.89
C PHE A 188 7.86 -16.22 -5.57
N LYS A 189 7.61 -17.51 -5.79
CA LYS A 189 6.37 -17.98 -6.41
C LYS A 189 5.22 -17.98 -5.40
N LEU A 190 4.03 -17.52 -5.85
CA LEU A 190 2.79 -17.59 -5.07
C LEU A 190 1.69 -18.14 -5.97
N ASN A 191 0.90 -19.08 -5.46
CA ASN A 191 -0.17 -19.76 -6.19
C ASN A 191 -1.18 -18.74 -6.75
N LYS A 192 -1.64 -18.96 -8.00
CA LYS A 192 -2.63 -18.10 -8.67
C LYS A 192 -3.93 -18.00 -7.87
N LYS A 193 -4.43 -19.11 -7.26
CA LYS A 193 -5.63 -19.13 -6.41
C LYS A 193 -5.49 -18.22 -5.18
N VAL A 194 -4.33 -18.26 -4.49
CA VAL A 194 -4.06 -17.41 -3.32
C VAL A 194 -4.03 -15.92 -3.70
N ARG A 195 -3.46 -15.59 -4.87
CA ARG A 195 -3.44 -14.20 -5.35
C ARG A 195 -4.83 -13.66 -5.66
N ARG A 196 -5.70 -14.50 -6.31
CA ARG A 196 -7.10 -14.16 -6.56
C ARG A 196 -7.89 -13.99 -5.26
N LEU A 197 -7.74 -14.94 -4.33
CA LEU A 197 -8.40 -14.85 -3.03
C LEU A 197 -7.97 -13.60 -2.26
N GLY A 198 -6.69 -13.25 -2.28
CA GLY A 198 -6.21 -12.00 -1.66
C GLY A 198 -6.82 -10.73 -2.29
N LEU A 199 -7.08 -10.73 -3.60
CA LEU A 199 -7.76 -9.60 -4.25
C LEU A 199 -9.23 -9.54 -3.84
N LYS A 200 -9.96 -10.66 -3.84
CA LYS A 200 -11.34 -10.74 -3.35
C LYS A 200 -11.45 -10.21 -1.90
N ILE A 201 -10.57 -10.65 -1.01
CA ILE A 201 -10.56 -10.20 0.39
C ILE A 201 -10.28 -8.68 0.49
N ALA A 202 -9.37 -8.12 -0.32
CA ALA A 202 -9.07 -6.70 -0.29
C ALA A 202 -10.26 -5.85 -0.78
N LEU A 203 -11.00 -6.32 -1.79
CA LEU A 203 -12.22 -5.69 -2.28
C LEU A 203 -13.34 -5.76 -1.22
N THR A 204 -13.55 -6.92 -0.61
CA THR A 204 -14.49 -7.10 0.50
C THR A 204 -14.18 -6.15 1.67
N ALA A 205 -12.91 -6.01 2.03
CA ALA A 205 -12.52 -5.11 3.12
C ALA A 205 -12.90 -3.66 2.80
N ARG A 206 -12.69 -3.18 1.57
CA ARG A 206 -13.08 -1.82 1.17
C ARG A 206 -14.59 -1.66 1.07
N ALA A 207 -15.30 -2.68 0.59
CA ALA A 207 -16.76 -2.71 0.61
C ALA A 207 -17.30 -2.66 2.05
N ALA A 208 -16.79 -3.47 2.95
CA ALA A 208 -17.18 -3.51 4.35
C ALA A 208 -16.87 -2.20 5.12
N GLU A 209 -15.79 -1.51 4.73
CA GLU A 209 -15.42 -0.20 5.27
C GLU A 209 -16.28 0.96 4.70
N GLY A 210 -17.18 0.72 3.74
CA GLY A 210 -17.93 1.77 3.05
C GLY A 210 -17.05 2.69 2.18
N LYS A 211 -15.85 2.23 1.82
CA LYS A 211 -14.87 2.99 1.03
C LYS A 211 -14.78 2.53 -0.42
N LEU A 212 -15.77 1.78 -0.88
CA LEU A 212 -15.93 1.38 -2.26
C LEU A 212 -17.03 2.23 -2.89
N LEU A 213 -16.68 2.97 -3.93
CA LEU A 213 -17.62 3.77 -4.73
C LEU A 213 -17.67 3.21 -6.14
N VAL A 214 -18.85 3.21 -6.74
CA VAL A 214 -19.04 2.79 -8.13
C VAL A 214 -19.48 3.98 -8.95
N PHE A 215 -18.76 4.22 -10.06
CA PHE A 215 -19.10 5.26 -11.03
C PHE A 215 -19.66 4.64 -12.31
N ASP A 216 -20.54 5.36 -12.95
CA ASP A 216 -21.05 4.98 -14.26
C ASP A 216 -19.94 4.98 -15.31
N GLY A 217 -19.24 6.11 -15.44
CA GLY A 217 -18.04 6.29 -16.28
C GLY A 217 -16.99 7.15 -15.59
N MET A 218 -15.74 7.09 -16.08
CA MET A 218 -14.62 7.88 -15.54
C MET A 218 -14.11 8.92 -16.55
N GLU A 219 -14.95 9.33 -17.48
CA GLU A 219 -14.59 10.35 -18.46
C GLU A 219 -14.59 11.75 -17.85
N LEU A 220 -13.56 12.53 -18.17
CA LEU A 220 -13.44 13.92 -17.73
C LEU A 220 -13.60 14.87 -18.93
N PRO A 221 -14.34 15.99 -18.75
CA PRO A 221 -14.52 16.97 -19.82
C PRO A 221 -13.23 17.69 -20.21
N SER A 222 -12.22 17.73 -19.30
CA SER A 222 -10.94 18.37 -19.57
C SER A 222 -9.82 17.77 -18.73
N HIS A 223 -8.59 17.89 -19.20
CA HIS A 223 -7.36 17.41 -18.56
C HIS A 223 -6.90 18.25 -17.35
N LYS A 224 -7.68 19.27 -16.93
CA LYS A 224 -7.29 20.16 -15.84
C LYS A 224 -7.37 19.45 -14.48
N THR A 225 -6.27 19.49 -13.71
CA THR A 225 -6.15 18.91 -12.36
C THR A 225 -7.19 19.47 -11.39
N LYS A 226 -7.61 20.75 -11.56
CA LYS A 226 -8.59 21.45 -10.73
C LYS A 226 -9.91 20.66 -10.60
N ASN A 227 -10.36 20.02 -11.67
CA ASN A 227 -11.61 19.27 -11.65
C ASN A 227 -11.58 18.11 -10.65
N ILE A 228 -10.47 17.34 -10.65
CA ILE A 228 -10.28 16.23 -9.70
C ILE A 228 -10.05 16.75 -8.28
N VAL A 229 -9.28 17.80 -8.11
CA VAL A 229 -9.05 18.41 -6.79
C VAL A 229 -10.37 18.88 -6.16
N ASN A 230 -11.21 19.56 -6.94
CA ASN A 230 -12.54 20.00 -6.48
C ASN A 230 -13.42 18.80 -6.08
N TYR A 231 -13.38 17.71 -6.85
CA TYR A 231 -14.12 16.49 -6.51
C TYR A 231 -13.63 15.89 -5.20
N VAL A 232 -12.32 15.72 -5.04
CA VAL A 232 -11.73 15.14 -3.81
C VAL A 232 -12.01 16.03 -2.60
N GLN A 233 -11.99 17.34 -2.75
CA GLN A 233 -12.31 18.29 -1.67
C GLN A 233 -13.78 18.20 -1.22
N LYS A 234 -14.71 17.95 -2.13
CA LYS A 234 -16.14 17.73 -1.78
C LYS A 234 -16.33 16.46 -0.94
N MET A 235 -15.41 15.53 -1.02
CA MET A 235 -15.41 14.29 -0.25
C MET A 235 -14.55 14.43 1.01
N GLU A 236 -15.11 14.99 2.07
CA GLU A 236 -14.45 15.42 3.33
C GLU A 236 -13.55 14.38 4.03
N ARG A 237 -13.60 13.10 3.64
CA ARG A 237 -12.92 12.00 4.35
C ARG A 237 -11.84 11.28 3.55
N ILE A 238 -11.55 11.73 2.34
CA ILE A 238 -10.63 11.01 1.44
C ILE A 238 -9.21 11.61 1.56
N LYS A 239 -8.28 10.81 2.06
CA LYS A 239 -6.85 11.15 2.07
C LYS A 239 -6.13 10.70 0.78
N LYS A 240 -6.44 9.48 0.31
CA LYS A 240 -5.86 8.90 -0.90
C LYS A 240 -6.93 8.15 -1.67
N MET A 241 -7.00 8.37 -2.97
CA MET A 241 -8.02 7.80 -3.85
C MET A 241 -7.39 6.94 -4.94
N LEU A 242 -7.96 5.76 -5.17
CA LEU A 242 -7.62 4.88 -6.27
C LEU A 242 -8.79 4.82 -7.24
N LEU A 243 -8.58 5.27 -8.48
CA LEU A 243 -9.53 5.17 -9.56
C LEU A 243 -9.22 3.93 -10.41
N VAL A 244 -10.21 3.13 -10.72
CA VAL A 244 -10.05 1.91 -11.52
C VAL A 244 -11.04 1.90 -12.66
N ASP A 245 -10.51 2.00 -13.87
CA ASP A 245 -11.32 1.97 -15.07
C ASP A 245 -11.36 0.58 -15.72
N GLY A 246 -12.42 0.30 -16.46
CA GLY A 246 -12.66 -0.99 -17.10
C GLY A 246 -11.72 -1.29 -18.24
N GLY A 247 -11.45 -0.28 -19.08
CA GLY A 247 -10.69 -0.37 -20.31
C GLY A 247 -9.34 0.35 -20.27
N PRO A 248 -8.92 0.88 -21.39
CA PRO A 248 -7.86 1.87 -21.45
C PRO A 248 -8.32 3.12 -20.68
N ILE A 249 -7.41 3.70 -19.92
CA ILE A 249 -7.69 4.90 -19.13
C ILE A 249 -7.91 6.07 -20.09
N ASP A 250 -8.94 6.91 -19.84
CA ASP A 250 -9.15 8.15 -20.57
C ASP A 250 -7.91 9.06 -20.46
N GLU A 251 -7.48 9.64 -21.58
CA GLU A 251 -6.30 10.49 -21.64
C GLU A 251 -6.45 11.74 -20.77
N ASN A 252 -7.62 12.37 -20.73
CA ASN A 252 -7.89 13.52 -19.89
C ASN A 252 -7.76 13.16 -18.41
N LEU A 253 -8.31 12.03 -18.01
CA LEU A 253 -8.20 11.52 -16.63
C LEU A 253 -6.75 11.24 -16.25
N LYS A 254 -5.99 10.60 -17.13
CA LYS A 254 -4.58 10.30 -16.92
C LYS A 254 -3.76 11.56 -16.74
N LEU A 255 -3.93 12.56 -17.59
CA LEU A 255 -3.21 13.84 -17.49
C LEU A 255 -3.61 14.62 -16.25
N ALA A 256 -4.90 14.65 -15.93
CA ALA A 256 -5.42 15.36 -14.75
C ALA A 256 -4.92 14.78 -13.42
N THR A 257 -4.64 13.46 -13.37
CA THR A 257 -4.21 12.77 -12.12
C THR A 257 -2.71 12.61 -11.99
N GLN A 258 -1.94 12.73 -13.07
CA GLN A 258 -0.51 12.43 -13.10
C GLN A 258 0.31 13.21 -12.05
N ASN A 259 -0.04 14.47 -11.78
CA ASN A 259 0.67 15.32 -10.81
C ASN A 259 0.11 15.20 -9.38
N LEU A 260 -0.97 14.45 -9.15
CA LEU A 260 -1.60 14.32 -7.85
C LEU A 260 -1.08 13.07 -7.14
N HIS A 261 -0.21 13.22 -6.16
CA HIS A 261 0.41 12.10 -5.42
C HIS A 261 -0.58 11.29 -4.55
N TYR A 262 -1.76 11.85 -4.25
CA TYR A 262 -2.81 11.22 -3.46
C TYR A 262 -3.90 10.56 -4.32
N VAL A 263 -3.89 10.75 -5.64
CA VAL A 263 -4.80 10.09 -6.59
C VAL A 263 -3.99 9.19 -7.51
N ASN A 264 -4.41 7.96 -7.69
CA ASN A 264 -3.81 7.04 -8.66
C ASN A 264 -4.89 6.44 -9.55
N VAL A 265 -4.58 6.24 -10.82
CA VAL A 265 -5.49 5.64 -11.80
C VAL A 265 -4.89 4.36 -12.33
N LEU A 266 -5.68 3.30 -12.35
CA LEU A 266 -5.27 1.99 -12.86
C LEU A 266 -6.36 1.41 -13.76
N PRO A 267 -5.99 0.70 -14.83
CA PRO A 267 -6.94 -0.13 -15.56
C PRO A 267 -7.32 -1.36 -14.71
N SER A 268 -8.48 -1.95 -14.97
CA SER A 268 -8.97 -3.15 -14.26
C SER A 268 -7.97 -4.31 -14.23
N VAL A 269 -7.19 -4.48 -15.31
CA VAL A 269 -6.13 -5.48 -15.40
C VAL A 269 -4.98 -5.19 -14.43
N GLY A 270 -4.67 -3.91 -14.17
CA GLY A 270 -3.60 -3.45 -13.29
C GLY A 270 -3.96 -3.48 -11.81
N LEU A 271 -5.23 -3.70 -11.46
CA LEU A 271 -5.67 -3.70 -10.07
C LEU A 271 -4.93 -4.75 -9.24
N ASN A 272 -4.43 -4.32 -8.10
CA ASN A 272 -3.63 -5.16 -7.21
C ASN A 272 -3.91 -4.85 -5.73
N VAL A 273 -3.65 -5.84 -4.86
CA VAL A 273 -3.93 -5.77 -3.42
C VAL A 273 -3.16 -4.62 -2.75
N TYR A 274 -1.90 -4.43 -3.11
CA TYR A 274 -1.07 -3.37 -2.51
C TYR A 274 -1.64 -1.97 -2.78
N SER A 275 -2.05 -1.68 -4.02
CA SER A 275 -2.64 -0.39 -4.37
C SER A 275 -3.98 -0.16 -3.68
N ILE A 276 -4.84 -1.18 -3.54
CA ILE A 276 -6.11 -1.08 -2.81
C ILE A 276 -5.86 -0.72 -1.34
N LEU A 277 -4.86 -1.33 -0.70
CA LEU A 277 -4.56 -1.07 0.71
C LEU A 277 -3.82 0.25 0.94
N LEU A 278 -3.04 0.70 -0.05
CA LEU A 278 -2.30 1.97 0.03
C LEU A 278 -3.22 3.19 -0.02
N HIS A 279 -4.35 3.07 -0.75
CA HIS A 279 -5.33 4.13 -0.88
C HIS A 279 -6.52 3.90 0.06
N ASP A 280 -7.07 4.97 0.59
CA ASP A 280 -8.19 4.91 1.53
C ASP A 280 -9.50 4.56 0.81
N THR A 281 -9.77 5.24 -0.31
CA THR A 281 -11.00 5.06 -1.08
C THR A 281 -10.71 4.44 -2.43
N LEU A 282 -11.53 3.45 -2.80
CA LEU A 282 -11.51 2.77 -4.08
C LEU A 282 -12.74 3.20 -4.89
N VAL A 283 -12.51 3.78 -6.05
CA VAL A 283 -13.56 4.16 -7.00
C VAL A 283 -13.41 3.28 -8.24
N MET A 284 -14.47 2.64 -8.67
CA MET A 284 -14.46 1.71 -9.80
C MET A 284 -15.54 2.10 -10.81
N SER A 285 -15.25 2.05 -12.11
CA SER A 285 -16.29 2.16 -13.13
C SER A 285 -17.15 0.88 -13.18
N ARG A 286 -18.39 0.97 -13.68
CA ARG A 286 -19.26 -0.20 -13.92
C ARG A 286 -18.53 -1.29 -14.72
N ASP A 287 -17.86 -0.88 -15.78
CA ASP A 287 -17.08 -1.78 -16.64
C ASP A 287 -15.92 -2.44 -15.89
N ALA A 288 -15.25 -1.69 -15.00
CA ALA A 288 -14.19 -2.25 -14.18
C ALA A 288 -14.72 -3.36 -13.26
N VAL A 289 -15.86 -3.15 -12.61
CA VAL A 289 -16.48 -4.14 -11.75
C VAL A 289 -16.80 -5.41 -12.55
N ASN A 290 -17.50 -5.29 -13.69
CA ASN A 290 -17.86 -6.43 -14.53
C ASN A 290 -16.61 -7.23 -14.97
N ARG A 291 -15.60 -6.55 -15.49
CA ARG A 291 -14.33 -7.20 -15.92
C ARG A 291 -13.58 -7.88 -14.79
N ILE A 292 -13.64 -7.33 -13.58
CA ILE A 292 -13.01 -7.95 -12.41
C ILE A 292 -13.79 -9.19 -12.00
N VAL A 293 -15.11 -9.17 -11.99
CA VAL A 293 -15.95 -10.32 -11.69
C VAL A 293 -15.68 -11.45 -12.70
N ASP A 294 -15.70 -11.14 -13.99
CA ASP A 294 -15.38 -12.11 -15.05
C ASP A 294 -13.99 -12.74 -14.89
N ARG A 295 -13.00 -11.90 -14.57
CA ARG A 295 -11.63 -12.35 -14.30
C ARG A 295 -11.54 -13.26 -13.07
N MET A 296 -12.36 -13.03 -12.04
CA MET A 296 -12.37 -13.87 -10.84
C MET A 296 -13.07 -15.20 -11.09
N HIS A 297 -14.05 -15.23 -12.01
CA HIS A 297 -14.76 -16.46 -12.40
C HIS A 297 -13.99 -17.28 -13.43
N THR A 298 -13.16 -16.67 -14.27
CA THR A 298 -12.38 -17.39 -15.28
C THR A 298 -11.57 -18.52 -14.65
N PRO A 299 -11.67 -19.77 -15.14
CA PRO A 299 -10.92 -20.91 -14.60
C PRO A 299 -9.41 -20.69 -14.70
N ILE A 300 -8.67 -21.21 -13.72
CA ILE A 300 -7.20 -21.15 -13.72
C ILE A 300 -6.69 -22.37 -14.46
N ASN A 301 -6.35 -22.22 -15.73
CA ASN A 301 -5.67 -23.28 -16.45
C ASN A 301 -4.27 -23.51 -15.87
N ARG A 302 -3.93 -24.77 -15.72
CA ARG A 302 -2.63 -25.26 -15.22
C ARG A 302 -1.55 -25.16 -16.29
#